data_46c19427354b41eef7066f61837d8419
#
_entry.id   46c19427354b41eef7066f61837d8419
#
_cell.length_a   1.000
_cell.length_b   1.000
_cell.length_c   1.000
_cell.angle_alpha   90.00
_cell.angle_beta   90.00
_cell.angle_gamma   90.00
#
_symmetry.space_group_name_H-M   'P 1'
#
loop_
_entity.id
_entity.type
_entity.pdbx_description
1 polymer ?
#
loop_
_entity_poly.entity_id
_entity_poly.type
_entity_poly.pdbx_seq_one_letter_code
_entity_poly.pdbx_strand_id
1 'polypeptide(L)'
;RPSRGLGDVYKRQLIPGEAEHKTLMGLPRAPTIKSAVNQVVDCVDVHMTEGGCGWLGAVLKIRKANADDGMKAIQAAFDGHKSMKIVTVVDEDIDITDPVRVEWAMMTRWQPDKDTLILSDQRGSSLDPSRYDDGRTSKIGYDATIDFGVDREGFMSVQ
;
A
#
# COMPACT_ATOMS: atom_id res chain seq x y z
N ARG A 1 6.25 -30.19 9.13
CA ARG A 1 5.13 -29.65 8.32
C ARG A 1 4.48 -30.80 7.58
N PRO A 2 3.14 -30.97 7.63
CA PRO A 2 2.48 -31.87 6.72
C PRO A 2 2.82 -31.44 5.29
N SER A 3 3.26 -32.38 4.46
CA SER A 3 3.56 -32.14 3.06
C SER A 3 2.29 -31.67 2.36
N ARG A 4 2.22 -30.38 2.10
CA ARG A 4 1.19 -29.85 1.21
C ARG A 4 1.49 -30.37 -0.19
N GLY A 5 0.53 -31.02 -0.82
CA GLY A 5 0.70 -31.48 -2.19
C GLY A 5 1.05 -30.32 -3.11
N LEU A 6 1.84 -30.58 -4.15
CA LEU A 6 2.26 -29.58 -5.16
C LEU A 6 1.09 -28.73 -5.69
N GLY A 7 -0.12 -29.30 -5.79
CA GLY A 7 -1.32 -28.59 -6.23
C GLY A 7 -1.78 -27.49 -5.26
N ASP A 8 -1.55 -27.64 -3.96
CA ASP A 8 -1.90 -26.62 -2.95
C ASP A 8 -0.91 -25.46 -2.94
N VAL A 9 0.35 -25.74 -3.27
CA VAL A 9 1.39 -24.71 -3.40
C VAL A 9 1.09 -23.84 -4.61
N TYR A 10 0.77 -24.42 -5.76
CA TYR A 10 0.43 -23.68 -6.98
C TYR A 10 -0.83 -22.83 -6.85
N LYS A 11 -1.86 -23.32 -6.18
CA LYS A 11 -3.12 -22.58 -5.98
C LYS A 11 -2.99 -21.38 -5.05
N ARG A 12 -1.93 -21.30 -4.26
CA ARG A 12 -1.68 -20.22 -3.30
C ARG A 12 -0.55 -19.29 -3.68
N GLN A 13 0.12 -19.59 -4.78
CA GLN A 13 1.24 -18.80 -5.25
C GLN A 13 0.74 -17.60 -6.06
N LEU A 14 1.09 -16.39 -5.60
CA LEU A 14 0.90 -15.19 -6.41
C LEU A 14 1.93 -15.20 -7.53
N ILE A 15 1.46 -15.24 -8.78
CA ILE A 15 2.32 -15.14 -9.95
C ILE A 15 2.27 -13.69 -10.44
N PRO A 16 3.35 -12.90 -10.24
CA PRO A 16 3.38 -11.53 -10.71
C PRO A 16 3.24 -11.45 -12.24
N GLY A 17 2.38 -10.54 -12.71
CA GLY A 17 2.29 -10.22 -14.12
C GLY A 17 1.17 -10.92 -14.90
N GLU A 18 0.46 -11.87 -14.34
CA GLU A 18 -0.71 -12.48 -14.97
C GLU A 18 -1.86 -11.46 -15.11
N ALA A 19 -2.28 -11.20 -16.34
CA ALA A 19 -3.30 -10.18 -16.64
C ALA A 19 -4.65 -10.48 -15.98
N GLU A 20 -5.03 -11.74 -15.91
CA GLU A 20 -6.26 -12.18 -15.24
C GLU A 20 -6.23 -11.91 -13.74
N HIS A 21 -5.08 -12.12 -13.12
CA HIS A 21 -4.89 -11.85 -11.69
C HIS A 21 -5.05 -10.36 -11.37
N LYS A 22 -4.48 -9.50 -12.19
CA LYS A 22 -4.62 -8.04 -12.07
C LYS A 22 -6.09 -7.61 -12.19
N THR A 23 -6.81 -8.16 -13.13
CA THR A 23 -8.20 -7.79 -13.41
C THR A 23 -9.16 -8.29 -12.33
N LEU A 24 -9.00 -9.53 -11.87
CA LEU A 24 -9.91 -10.14 -10.90
C LEU A 24 -9.67 -9.66 -9.47
N MET A 25 -8.44 -9.33 -9.10
CA MET A 25 -8.05 -9.03 -7.72
C MET A 25 -7.89 -7.55 -7.42
N GLY A 26 -7.39 -6.75 -8.36
CA GLY A 26 -7.07 -5.34 -8.15
C GLY A 26 -8.23 -4.38 -8.35
N LEU A 27 -9.01 -4.56 -9.39
CA LEU A 27 -10.09 -3.62 -9.78
C LEU A 27 -11.19 -3.44 -8.73
N PRO A 28 -11.72 -4.50 -8.06
CA PRO A 28 -12.77 -4.33 -7.05
C PRO A 28 -12.29 -3.73 -5.73
N ARG A 29 -10.98 -3.71 -5.46
CA ARG A 29 -10.42 -3.30 -4.18
C ARG A 29 -10.01 -1.85 -4.11
N ALA A 30 -9.48 -1.30 -5.18
CA ALA A 30 -9.09 0.09 -5.23
C ALA A 30 -10.24 1.05 -4.87
N PRO A 31 -11.47 0.91 -5.41
CA PRO A 31 -12.61 1.72 -5.00
C PRO A 31 -12.98 1.57 -3.52
N THR A 32 -12.92 0.36 -2.97
CA THR A 32 -13.22 0.09 -1.56
C THR A 32 -12.22 0.78 -0.64
N ILE A 33 -10.93 0.69 -0.96
CA ILE A 33 -9.86 1.37 -0.20
C ILE A 33 -10.01 2.87 -0.32
N LYS A 34 -10.24 3.39 -1.52
CA LYS A 34 -10.46 4.82 -1.75
C LYS A 34 -11.64 5.36 -0.94
N SER A 35 -12.74 4.63 -0.91
CA SER A 35 -13.92 4.99 -0.12
C SER A 35 -13.62 5.03 1.38
N ALA A 36 -12.90 4.04 1.91
CA ALA A 36 -12.51 3.99 3.31
C ALA A 36 -11.56 5.14 3.69
N VAL A 37 -10.58 5.44 2.85
CA VAL A 37 -9.62 6.52 3.09
C VAL A 37 -10.28 7.90 2.98
N ASN A 38 -11.20 8.08 2.04
CA ASN A 38 -11.94 9.34 1.87
C ASN A 38 -12.83 9.72 3.06
N GLN A 39 -13.12 8.80 3.97
CA GLN A 39 -13.83 9.12 5.21
C GLN A 39 -12.98 9.93 6.21
N VAL A 40 -11.67 9.89 6.08
CA VAL A 40 -10.72 10.53 7.02
C VAL A 40 -9.78 11.54 6.37
N VAL A 41 -9.44 11.35 5.09
CA VAL A 41 -8.52 12.20 4.32
C VAL A 41 -9.02 12.37 2.90
N ASP A 42 -8.61 13.45 2.23
CA ASP A 42 -8.90 13.62 0.79
C ASP A 42 -8.00 12.68 -0.05
N CYS A 43 -8.55 11.52 -0.38
CA CYS A 43 -7.90 10.53 -1.23
C CYS A 43 -8.23 10.77 -2.70
N VAL A 44 -7.21 11.17 -3.46
CA VAL A 44 -7.36 11.48 -4.88
C VAL A 44 -7.47 10.22 -5.72
N ASP A 45 -6.61 9.22 -5.45
CA ASP A 45 -6.60 7.96 -6.17
C ASP A 45 -5.92 6.83 -5.37
N VAL A 46 -6.19 5.60 -5.78
CA VAL A 46 -5.60 4.37 -5.22
C VAL A 46 -5.15 3.46 -6.35
N HIS A 47 -3.93 2.97 -6.27
CA HIS A 47 -3.39 1.98 -7.20
C HIS A 47 -2.93 0.73 -6.46
N MET A 48 -3.45 -0.42 -6.85
CA MET A 48 -2.99 -1.72 -6.37
C MET A 48 -1.72 -2.09 -7.11
N THR A 49 -0.62 -2.31 -6.37
CA THR A 49 0.69 -2.53 -6.98
C THR A 49 0.80 -3.87 -7.71
N GLU A 50 1.52 -3.86 -8.82
CA GLU A 50 1.77 -5.09 -9.59
C GLU A 50 2.60 -6.10 -8.81
N GLY A 51 3.64 -5.65 -8.11
CA GLY A 51 4.45 -6.51 -7.25
C GLY A 51 3.68 -7.12 -6.09
N GLY A 52 2.63 -6.45 -5.63
CA GLY A 52 1.68 -6.97 -4.65
C GLY A 52 0.57 -7.83 -5.28
N CYS A 53 0.68 -8.13 -6.57
CA CYS A 53 -0.29 -8.90 -7.37
C CYS A 53 -1.72 -8.35 -7.31
N GLY A 54 -1.86 -7.04 -7.19
CA GLY A 54 -3.15 -6.37 -7.04
C GLY A 54 -3.88 -6.69 -5.73
N TRP A 55 -3.19 -7.21 -4.72
CA TRP A 55 -3.79 -7.68 -3.47
C TRP A 55 -3.07 -7.22 -2.21
N LEU A 56 -1.76 -7.41 -2.15
CA LEU A 56 -0.97 -7.24 -0.93
C LEU A 56 -0.42 -5.83 -0.76
N GLY A 57 -0.37 -5.04 -1.82
CA GLY A 57 0.19 -3.70 -1.79
C GLY A 57 -0.68 -2.67 -2.48
N ALA A 58 -0.73 -1.48 -1.91
CA ALA A 58 -1.42 -0.34 -2.50
C ALA A 58 -0.59 0.95 -2.36
N VAL A 59 -0.75 1.84 -3.33
CA VAL A 59 -0.26 3.21 -3.27
C VAL A 59 -1.46 4.15 -3.23
N LEU A 60 -1.47 5.04 -2.26
CA LEU A 60 -2.52 6.04 -2.07
C LEU A 60 -1.99 7.42 -2.49
N LYS A 61 -2.75 8.12 -3.29
CA LYS A 61 -2.52 9.53 -3.61
C LYS A 61 -3.47 10.37 -2.78
N ILE A 62 -2.93 11.21 -1.90
CA ILE A 62 -3.73 12.07 -1.03
C ILE A 62 -3.41 13.54 -1.22
N ARG A 63 -4.33 14.37 -0.80
CA ARG A 63 -4.16 15.81 -0.65
C ARG A 63 -4.20 16.14 0.84
N LYS A 64 -3.05 16.52 1.40
CA LYS A 64 -2.92 16.80 2.84
C LYS A 64 -3.61 18.10 3.23
N ALA A 65 -4.41 18.04 4.28
CA ALA A 65 -4.97 19.20 4.97
C ALA A 65 -4.41 19.36 6.40
N ASN A 66 -3.85 18.28 6.97
CA ASN A 66 -3.28 18.25 8.33
C ASN A 66 -1.98 17.43 8.33
N ALA A 67 -1.16 17.65 9.36
CA ALA A 67 0.14 16.99 9.49
C ALA A 67 0.04 15.45 9.62
N ASP A 68 -1.03 14.94 10.21
CA ASP A 68 -1.24 13.51 10.49
C ASP A 68 -2.04 12.76 9.40
N ASP A 69 -2.38 13.44 8.31
CA ASP A 69 -3.22 12.86 7.25
C ASP A 69 -2.58 11.61 6.60
N GLY A 70 -1.27 11.59 6.45
CA GLY A 70 -0.56 10.42 5.92
C GLY A 70 -0.76 9.18 6.77
N MET A 71 -0.59 9.28 8.07
CA MET A 71 -0.79 8.18 9.02
C MET A 71 -2.26 7.75 9.11
N LYS A 72 -3.18 8.69 9.09
CA LYS A 72 -4.63 8.41 9.04
C LYS A 72 -5.01 7.66 7.77
N ALA A 73 -4.46 8.05 6.63
CA ALA A 73 -4.68 7.37 5.36
C ALA A 73 -4.20 5.91 5.39
N ILE A 74 -3.02 5.66 5.95
CA ILE A 74 -2.46 4.31 6.11
C ILE A 74 -3.39 3.45 6.96
N GLN A 75 -3.79 3.94 8.13
CA GLN A 75 -4.67 3.20 9.04
C GLN A 75 -6.03 2.90 8.40
N ALA A 76 -6.63 3.88 7.75
CA ALA A 76 -7.91 3.72 7.06
C ALA A 76 -7.82 2.70 5.90
N ALA A 77 -6.71 2.68 5.17
CA ALA A 77 -6.50 1.73 4.09
C ALA A 77 -6.42 0.28 4.62
N PHE A 78 -5.69 0.05 5.70
CA PHE A 78 -5.64 -1.26 6.33
C PHE A 78 -6.99 -1.69 6.92
N ASP A 79 -7.74 -0.77 7.48
CA ASP A 79 -9.09 -1.05 7.98
C ASP A 79 -10.08 -1.36 6.85
N GLY A 80 -9.92 -0.71 5.71
CA GLY A 80 -10.73 -0.93 4.51
C GLY A 80 -10.42 -2.21 3.76
N HIS A 81 -9.20 -2.72 3.87
CA HIS A 81 -8.80 -3.97 3.22
C HIS A 81 -7.81 -4.76 4.07
N LYS A 82 -8.34 -5.73 4.81
CA LYS A 82 -7.57 -6.51 5.81
C LYS A 82 -6.46 -7.39 5.24
N SER A 83 -6.51 -7.71 3.95
CA SER A 83 -5.48 -8.56 3.31
C SER A 83 -4.23 -7.80 2.87
N MET A 84 -4.25 -6.47 2.84
CA MET A 84 -3.08 -5.69 2.47
C MET A 84 -1.95 -5.86 3.48
N LYS A 85 -0.73 -5.85 2.97
CA LYS A 85 0.50 -5.96 3.75
C LYS A 85 1.31 -4.67 3.74
N ILE A 86 1.36 -3.99 2.60
CA ILE A 86 2.14 -2.77 2.39
C ILE A 86 1.24 -1.67 1.83
N VAL A 87 1.27 -0.51 2.47
CA VAL A 87 0.60 0.71 1.99
C VAL A 87 1.63 1.82 1.91
N THR A 88 1.70 2.48 0.77
CA THR A 88 2.51 3.68 0.55
C THR A 88 1.60 4.87 0.27
N VAL A 89 1.81 5.97 0.95
CA VAL A 89 1.05 7.21 0.76
C VAL A 89 1.95 8.26 0.12
N VAL A 90 1.46 8.88 -0.94
CA VAL A 90 2.19 9.93 -1.66
C VAL A 90 1.31 11.16 -1.88
N ASP A 91 1.93 12.28 -2.21
CA ASP A 91 1.26 13.52 -2.57
C ASP A 91 0.60 13.44 -3.96
N GLU A 92 -0.27 14.41 -4.24
CA GLU A 92 -1.03 14.48 -5.49
C GLU A 92 -0.19 14.69 -6.76
N ASP A 93 1.06 15.15 -6.64
CA ASP A 93 1.97 15.38 -7.76
C ASP A 93 2.68 14.11 -8.27
N ILE A 94 2.53 12.98 -7.57
CA ILE A 94 3.16 11.71 -7.93
C ILE A 94 2.23 10.87 -8.79
N ASP A 95 2.74 10.35 -9.91
CA ASP A 95 2.05 9.33 -10.69
C ASP A 95 2.17 7.97 -9.99
N ILE A 96 1.09 7.53 -9.35
CA ILE A 96 1.06 6.28 -8.58
C ILE A 96 1.04 5.01 -9.43
N THR A 97 0.82 5.13 -10.73
CA THR A 97 0.91 4.01 -11.66
C THR A 97 2.33 3.74 -12.14
N ASP A 98 3.24 4.68 -11.90
CA ASP A 98 4.67 4.56 -12.23
C ASP A 98 5.47 4.18 -10.97
N PRO A 99 5.98 2.93 -10.86
CA PRO A 99 6.74 2.48 -9.71
C PRO A 99 8.01 3.32 -9.46
N VAL A 100 8.64 3.83 -10.50
CA VAL A 100 9.84 4.66 -10.38
C VAL A 100 9.52 6.00 -9.71
N ARG A 101 8.39 6.61 -10.04
CA ARG A 101 7.93 7.85 -9.41
C ARG A 101 7.58 7.64 -7.94
N VAL A 102 6.94 6.54 -7.61
CA VAL A 102 6.63 6.17 -6.21
C VAL A 102 7.91 5.94 -5.41
N GLU A 103 8.86 5.20 -5.96
CA GLU A 103 10.17 4.97 -5.33
C GLU A 103 10.93 6.29 -5.13
N TRP A 104 10.91 7.17 -6.12
CA TRP A 104 11.52 8.49 -6.00
C TRP A 104 10.90 9.30 -4.84
N ALA A 105 9.57 9.30 -4.71
CA ALA A 105 8.89 9.96 -3.60
C ALA A 105 9.31 9.37 -2.24
N MET A 106 9.45 8.05 -2.16
CA MET A 106 9.94 7.39 -0.96
C MET A 106 11.38 7.79 -0.63
N MET A 107 12.26 7.87 -1.63
CA MET A 107 13.67 8.25 -1.40
C MET A 107 13.84 9.69 -0.97
N THR A 108 12.94 10.58 -1.36
CA THR A 108 13.08 12.04 -1.14
C THR A 108 12.17 12.61 -0.06
N ARG A 109 11.09 11.93 0.33
CA ARG A 109 10.05 12.46 1.22
C ARG A 109 9.78 11.62 2.46
N TRP A 110 10.27 10.40 2.52
CA TRP A 110 10.04 9.48 3.63
C TRP A 110 11.22 9.46 4.59
N GLN A 111 10.95 9.63 5.89
CA GLN A 111 11.92 9.42 6.98
C GLN A 111 11.52 8.19 7.78
N PRO A 112 12.33 7.13 7.78
CA PRO A 112 11.99 5.83 8.34
C PRO A 112 11.55 5.84 9.81
N ASP A 113 12.15 6.70 10.62
CA ASP A 113 11.92 6.75 12.06
C ASP A 113 10.59 7.41 12.46
N LYS A 114 10.07 8.33 11.64
CA LYS A 114 8.85 9.07 11.95
C LYS A 114 7.67 8.78 11.00
N ASP A 115 7.98 8.38 9.76
CA ASP A 115 6.98 8.29 8.68
C ASP A 115 6.62 6.84 8.36
N THR A 116 6.84 5.93 9.30
CA THR A 116 6.55 4.51 9.16
C THR A 116 5.57 4.05 10.23
N LEU A 117 4.53 3.32 9.80
CA LEU A 117 3.61 2.64 10.70
C LEU A 117 3.79 1.14 10.55
N ILE A 118 4.14 0.47 11.64
CA ILE A 118 4.22 -1.00 11.69
C ILE A 118 3.11 -1.51 12.59
N LEU A 119 2.25 -2.37 12.04
CA LEU A 119 1.18 -3.04 12.75
C LEU A 119 1.57 -4.51 12.91
N SER A 120 1.93 -4.91 14.11
CA SER A 120 2.24 -6.30 14.45
C SER A 120 0.97 -7.08 14.78
N ASP A 121 1.05 -8.40 14.70
CA ASP A 121 0.00 -9.31 15.15
C ASP A 121 -1.34 -9.11 14.42
N GLN A 122 -1.28 -8.85 13.11
CA GLN A 122 -2.44 -8.64 12.26
C GLN A 122 -2.84 -9.92 11.54
N ARG A 123 -4.09 -9.97 11.07
CA ARG A 123 -4.53 -11.04 10.17
C ARG A 123 -3.82 -10.94 8.83
N GLY A 124 -3.12 -12.01 8.44
CA GLY A 124 -2.45 -12.12 7.14
C GLY A 124 -3.37 -12.65 6.05
N SER A 125 -3.06 -12.31 4.81
CA SER A 125 -3.71 -12.91 3.64
C SER A 125 -3.29 -14.37 3.50
N SER A 126 -4.23 -15.24 3.10
CA SER A 126 -3.90 -16.63 2.74
C SER A 126 -3.00 -16.75 1.52
N LEU A 127 -2.93 -15.68 0.72
CA LEU A 127 -2.08 -15.59 -0.47
C LEU A 127 -0.64 -15.16 -0.15
N ASP A 128 -0.39 -14.66 1.06
CA ASP A 128 0.96 -14.29 1.50
C ASP A 128 1.70 -15.52 2.04
N PRO A 129 2.71 -16.04 1.31
CA PRO A 129 3.45 -17.21 1.76
C PRO A 129 4.38 -16.92 2.96
N SER A 130 4.68 -15.65 3.23
CA SER A 130 5.55 -15.23 4.31
C SER A 130 4.82 -15.01 5.65
N ARG A 131 3.49 -15.13 5.68
CA ARG A 131 2.74 -15.05 6.93
C ARG A 131 3.14 -16.18 7.89
N TYR A 132 2.98 -15.94 9.17
CA TYR A 132 3.23 -16.95 10.20
C TYR A 132 2.27 -18.14 10.07
N ASP A 133 2.65 -19.28 10.64
CA ASP A 133 1.88 -20.54 10.53
C ASP A 133 0.47 -20.43 11.12
N ASP A 134 0.28 -19.56 12.11
CA ASP A 134 -1.03 -19.26 12.71
C ASP A 134 -1.92 -18.32 11.86
N GLY A 135 -1.42 -17.90 10.68
CA GLY A 135 -2.13 -17.00 9.76
C GLY A 135 -1.95 -15.51 10.07
N ARG A 136 -1.12 -15.16 11.05
CA ARG A 136 -0.81 -13.77 11.39
C ARG A 136 0.34 -13.22 10.56
N THR A 137 0.44 -11.91 10.54
CA THR A 137 1.51 -11.17 9.84
C THR A 137 1.72 -9.82 10.50
N SER A 138 2.79 -9.15 10.13
CA SER A 138 2.96 -7.72 10.38
C SER A 138 2.69 -6.95 9.09
N LYS A 139 2.19 -5.73 9.24
CA LYS A 139 1.89 -4.82 8.13
C LYS A 139 2.70 -3.56 8.28
N ILE A 140 3.04 -2.94 7.15
CA ILE A 140 3.82 -1.71 7.13
C ILE A 140 3.17 -0.67 6.24
N GLY A 141 3.13 0.57 6.71
CA GLY A 141 2.74 1.73 5.94
C GLY A 141 3.85 2.77 5.90
N TYR A 142 4.05 3.37 4.73
CA TYR A 142 5.02 4.42 4.49
C TYR A 142 4.30 5.72 4.15
N ASP A 143 4.54 6.77 4.93
CA ASP A 143 4.09 8.12 4.60
C ASP A 143 5.20 8.85 3.82
N ALA A 144 5.13 8.77 2.50
CA ALA A 144 6.05 9.44 1.59
C ALA A 144 5.45 10.75 1.06
N THR A 145 4.76 11.49 1.91
CA THR A 145 4.26 12.83 1.62
C THR A 145 5.20 13.90 2.19
N ILE A 146 5.19 15.08 1.56
CA ILE A 146 5.90 16.23 2.10
C ILE A 146 5.27 16.65 3.43
N ASP A 147 6.08 16.98 4.42
CA ASP A 147 5.61 17.46 5.72
C ASP A 147 4.69 18.68 5.55
N PHE A 148 3.61 18.71 6.32
CA PHE A 148 2.64 19.79 6.25
C PHE A 148 3.26 21.13 6.66
N GLY A 149 3.09 22.15 5.83
CA GLY A 149 3.63 23.50 6.09
C GLY A 149 5.08 23.72 5.68
N VAL A 150 5.74 22.72 5.11
CA VAL A 150 7.11 22.84 4.57
C VAL A 150 7.07 23.34 3.13
N ASP A 151 8.08 24.13 2.74
CA ASP A 151 8.25 24.58 1.37
C ASP A 151 8.46 23.37 0.43
N ARG A 152 7.64 23.29 -0.60
CA ARG A 152 7.62 22.16 -1.53
C ARG A 152 8.72 22.20 -2.59
N GLU A 153 9.36 23.35 -2.81
CA GLU A 153 10.34 23.52 -3.90
C GLU A 153 11.49 22.53 -3.85
N GLY A 154 12.01 22.25 -2.64
CA GLY A 154 13.09 21.28 -2.44
C GLY A 154 12.71 19.81 -2.67
N PHE A 155 11.42 19.51 -2.79
CA PHE A 155 10.88 18.15 -2.92
C PHE A 155 10.24 17.88 -4.29
N MET A 156 10.26 18.83 -5.20
CA MET A 156 9.69 18.68 -6.54
C MET A 156 10.70 18.02 -7.48
N SER A 157 10.20 17.13 -8.33
CA SER A 157 11.06 16.56 -9.36
C SER A 157 11.40 17.61 -10.42
N VAL A 158 12.66 17.70 -10.78
CA VAL A 158 13.07 18.41 -11.98
C VAL A 158 12.55 17.62 -13.18
N GLN A 159 11.72 18.26 -13.99
CA GLN A 159 11.22 17.67 -15.24
C GLN A 159 12.30 17.71 -16.31
#